data_ef7045d5d235520e6f4b51512614e72e
#
_entry.id   ef7045d5d235520e6f4b51512614e72e
#
_cell.length_a   1.000
_cell.length_b   1.000
_cell.length_c   1.000
_cell.angle_alpha   90.00
_cell.angle_beta   90.00
_cell.angle_gamma   90.00
#
_symmetry.space_group_name_H-M   'P 1'
#
loop_
_entity.id
_entity.type
_entity.pdbx_description
1 polymer ?
#
loop_
_entity_poly.entity_id
_entity_poly.type
_entity_poly.pdbx_seq_one_letter_code
_entity_poly.pdbx_strand_id
1 'polypeptide(L)'
;SDNRQFVSNPYIQSVRYSGGIPILLPLIRSDTMLEQYLRLCDGFLFCGGNDITPLLFGQEPREGIGNTNITLDLFQIRLMKLILSSAKPVFSICRGMQIFNTACQGTMFQDIRYQPGESLDHMQRSDSRSDVSHPVRIERSSRLFSCLGRSVYVNSFHHQAIDRPGVDLKVSALAPDQTIEAIEHSSHPFAIGVQWHPECMFRSSEKMRRLFRGFITAAQN
;
A
#
# COMPACT_ATOMS: atom_id res chain seq x y z
N SER A 1 -5.34 25.69 8.57
CA SER A 1 -5.21 24.33 7.99
C SER A 1 -6.60 23.80 7.75
N ASP A 2 -6.92 23.47 6.49
CA ASP A 2 -8.19 22.85 6.14
C ASP A 2 -8.31 21.48 6.83
N ASN A 3 -9.25 21.35 7.76
CA ASN A 3 -9.51 20.10 8.47
C ASN A 3 -10.35 19.14 7.57
N ARG A 4 -9.92 18.96 6.32
CA ARG A 4 -10.60 18.11 5.35
C ARG A 4 -9.95 16.73 5.29
N GLN A 5 -10.79 15.71 5.15
CA GLN A 5 -10.38 14.35 4.84
C GLN A 5 -10.83 14.03 3.42
N PHE A 6 -9.92 13.56 2.59
CA PHE A 6 -10.21 13.27 1.18
C PHE A 6 -9.40 12.06 0.70
N VAL A 7 -9.89 11.45 -0.36
CA VAL A 7 -9.21 10.39 -1.10
C VAL A 7 -9.21 10.77 -2.58
N SER A 8 -8.09 10.55 -3.26
CA SER A 8 -7.97 10.83 -4.69
C SER A 8 -8.94 9.98 -5.51
N ASN A 9 -9.58 10.59 -6.50
CA ASN A 9 -10.60 9.95 -7.32
C ASN A 9 -10.17 8.63 -8.00
N PRO A 10 -8.93 8.41 -8.47
CA PRO A 10 -8.51 7.13 -9.03
C PRO A 10 -8.76 5.93 -8.12
N TYR A 11 -8.56 6.03 -6.80
CA TYR A 11 -8.88 4.95 -5.87
C TYR A 11 -10.36 4.61 -5.87
N ILE A 12 -11.22 5.63 -5.77
CA ILE A 12 -12.68 5.50 -5.77
C ILE A 12 -13.15 4.83 -7.07
N GLN A 13 -12.64 5.30 -8.22
CA GLN A 13 -13.01 4.74 -9.52
C GLN A 13 -12.53 3.30 -9.70
N SER A 14 -11.33 2.97 -9.24
CA SER A 14 -10.80 1.60 -9.33
C SER A 14 -11.64 0.59 -8.54
N VAL A 15 -12.07 0.95 -7.33
CA VAL A 15 -13.01 0.12 -6.54
C VAL A 15 -14.34 -0.01 -7.25
N ARG A 16 -14.94 1.11 -7.68
CA ARG A 16 -16.25 1.15 -8.34
C ARG A 16 -16.27 0.31 -9.63
N TYR A 17 -15.29 0.52 -10.51
CA TYR A 17 -15.22 -0.22 -11.79
C TYR A 17 -14.84 -1.69 -11.64
N SER A 18 -14.35 -2.08 -10.47
CA SER A 18 -14.12 -3.48 -10.12
C SER A 18 -15.34 -4.16 -9.47
N GLY A 19 -16.46 -3.42 -9.29
CA GLY A 19 -17.72 -3.95 -8.75
C GLY A 19 -17.91 -3.74 -7.25
N GLY A 20 -17.03 -2.96 -6.59
CA GLY A 20 -17.18 -2.60 -5.18
C GLY A 20 -17.92 -1.28 -4.98
N ILE A 21 -18.46 -1.09 -3.78
CA ILE A 21 -19.04 0.19 -3.33
C ILE A 21 -18.00 0.89 -2.45
N PRO A 22 -17.38 1.98 -2.92
CA PRO A 22 -16.35 2.68 -2.14
C PRO A 22 -17.01 3.54 -1.04
N ILE A 23 -16.58 3.32 0.21
CA ILE A 23 -16.97 4.11 1.37
C ILE A 23 -15.70 4.77 1.92
N LEU A 24 -15.72 6.10 2.10
CA LEU A 24 -14.63 6.82 2.75
C LEU A 24 -14.81 6.74 4.27
N LEU A 25 -13.81 6.18 4.95
CA LEU A 25 -13.82 6.05 6.40
C LEU A 25 -13.17 7.29 7.03
N PRO A 26 -13.93 8.11 7.80
CA PRO A 26 -13.35 9.23 8.53
C PRO A 26 -12.29 8.78 9.54
N LEU A 27 -11.24 9.59 9.72
CA LEU A 27 -10.28 9.40 10.79
C LEU A 27 -10.97 9.62 12.13
N ILE A 28 -10.92 8.61 13.00
CA ILE A 28 -11.47 8.66 14.37
C ILE A 28 -10.47 8.05 15.36
N ARG A 29 -10.56 8.48 16.62
CA ARG A 29 -9.65 8.04 17.69
C ARG A 29 -10.24 6.95 18.60
N SER A 30 -11.49 6.53 18.35
CA SER A 30 -12.22 5.58 19.18
C SER A 30 -12.04 4.15 18.70
N ASP A 31 -11.55 3.26 19.53
CA ASP A 31 -11.38 1.84 19.21
C ASP A 31 -12.72 1.15 18.94
N THR A 32 -13.76 1.50 19.68
CA THR A 32 -15.13 1.01 19.43
C THR A 32 -15.62 1.36 18.02
N MET A 33 -15.26 2.54 17.52
CA MET A 33 -15.61 2.94 16.16
C MET A 33 -14.78 2.20 15.09
N LEU A 34 -13.53 1.82 15.39
CA LEU A 34 -12.74 0.98 14.50
C LEU A 34 -13.39 -0.40 14.31
N GLU A 35 -13.92 -0.98 15.38
CA GLU A 35 -14.70 -2.23 15.30
C GLU A 35 -15.99 -2.07 14.47
N GLN A 36 -16.65 -0.90 14.54
CA GLN A 36 -17.81 -0.63 13.67
C GLN A 36 -17.39 -0.57 12.19
N TYR A 37 -16.26 0.04 11.87
CA TYR A 37 -15.72 0.03 10.50
C TYR A 37 -15.44 -1.40 10.03
N LEU A 38 -14.86 -2.24 10.90
CA LEU A 38 -14.64 -3.65 10.57
C LEU A 38 -15.95 -4.39 10.27
N ARG A 39 -17.03 -4.07 10.98
CA ARG A 39 -18.37 -4.66 10.71
C ARG A 39 -19.03 -4.11 9.44
N LEU A 40 -18.84 -2.82 9.17
CA LEU A 40 -19.48 -2.12 8.05
C LEU A 40 -18.91 -2.51 6.69
N CYS A 41 -17.59 -2.74 6.61
CA CYS A 41 -16.89 -2.94 5.34
C CYS A 41 -16.55 -4.42 5.12
N ASP A 42 -16.67 -4.89 3.86
CA ASP A 42 -16.30 -6.24 3.47
C ASP A 42 -14.81 -6.37 3.12
N GLY A 43 -14.16 -5.26 2.81
CA GLY A 43 -12.72 -5.17 2.54
C GLY A 43 -12.19 -3.76 2.72
N PHE A 44 -10.87 -3.62 2.84
CA PHE A 44 -10.23 -2.34 3.17
C PHE A 44 -9.14 -1.98 2.16
N LEU A 45 -9.19 -0.74 1.67
CA LEU A 45 -8.17 -0.17 0.79
C LEU A 45 -7.41 0.93 1.53
N PHE A 46 -6.11 0.73 1.76
CA PHE A 46 -5.22 1.77 2.29
C PHE A 46 -4.55 2.50 1.14
N CYS A 47 -4.82 3.78 1.03
CA CYS A 47 -4.36 4.63 -0.06
C CYS A 47 -2.93 5.17 0.16
N GLY A 48 -2.33 5.68 -0.91
CA GLY A 48 -1.10 6.46 -0.86
C GLY A 48 -1.27 7.78 -0.11
N GLY A 49 -0.18 8.45 0.18
CA GLY A 49 -0.16 9.72 0.91
C GLY A 49 1.24 10.19 1.26
N ASN A 50 1.34 11.06 2.25
CA ASN A 50 2.60 11.57 2.79
C ASN A 50 3.38 10.51 3.56
N ASP A 51 4.56 10.86 4.06
CA ASP A 51 5.46 9.94 4.75
C ASP A 51 4.89 9.41 6.08
N ILE A 52 5.38 8.23 6.47
CA ILE A 52 5.09 7.66 7.79
C ILE A 52 6.00 8.32 8.84
N THR A 53 5.45 8.63 10.00
CA THR A 53 6.19 9.17 11.15
C THR A 53 7.26 8.18 11.61
N PRO A 54 8.57 8.53 11.56
CA PRO A 54 9.67 7.59 11.82
C PRO A 54 9.63 6.92 13.19
N LEU A 55 9.18 7.64 14.22
CA LEU A 55 9.03 7.10 15.58
C LEU A 55 8.15 5.84 15.64
N LEU A 56 7.24 5.66 14.69
CA LEU A 56 6.31 4.51 14.66
C LEU A 56 6.96 3.21 14.17
N PHE A 57 8.14 3.32 13.53
CA PHE A 57 8.97 2.17 13.16
C PHE A 57 10.36 2.21 13.83
N GLY A 58 10.45 2.92 14.98
CA GLY A 58 11.61 2.88 15.88
C GLY A 58 12.83 3.68 15.41
N GLN A 59 12.64 4.73 14.60
CA GLN A 59 13.72 5.58 14.11
C GLN A 59 13.48 7.06 14.44
N GLU A 60 14.58 7.80 14.62
CA GLU A 60 14.54 9.26 14.67
C GLU A 60 14.40 9.83 13.25
N PRO A 61 13.77 11.02 13.09
CA PRO A 61 13.67 11.69 11.79
C PRO A 61 15.05 11.97 11.19
N ARG A 62 15.22 11.67 9.89
CA ARG A 62 16.45 11.91 9.12
C ARG A 62 16.20 12.94 8.04
N GLU A 63 17.31 13.48 7.50
CA GLU A 63 17.25 14.36 6.32
C GLU A 63 16.51 13.66 5.17
N GLY A 64 15.65 14.39 4.46
CA GLY A 64 14.86 13.86 3.37
C GLY A 64 13.46 13.40 3.78
N ILE A 65 13.16 13.30 5.09
CA ILE A 65 11.78 13.02 5.53
C ILE A 65 10.83 14.14 5.07
N GLY A 66 9.70 13.74 4.50
CA GLY A 66 8.64 14.66 4.08
C GLY A 66 7.63 14.96 5.19
N ASN A 67 6.46 15.43 4.80
CA ASN A 67 5.38 15.73 5.74
C ASN A 67 4.81 14.43 6.34
N THR A 68 4.67 14.38 7.65
CA THR A 68 4.08 13.28 8.40
C THR A 68 2.78 13.68 9.11
N ASN A 69 1.94 12.71 9.46
CA ASN A 69 0.76 12.92 10.27
C ASN A 69 0.57 11.76 11.25
N ILE A 70 1.15 11.91 12.44
CA ILE A 70 1.14 10.86 13.47
C ILE A 70 -0.29 10.42 13.87
N THR A 71 -1.27 11.32 13.83
CA THR A 71 -2.66 10.96 14.16
C THR A 71 -3.26 10.04 13.11
N LEU A 72 -3.02 10.32 11.83
CA LEU A 72 -3.47 9.46 10.72
C LEU A 72 -2.70 8.13 10.74
N ASP A 73 -1.40 8.16 10.99
CA ASP A 73 -0.55 6.97 11.03
C ASP A 73 -1.04 6.00 12.13
N LEU A 74 -1.23 6.50 13.36
CA LEU A 74 -1.73 5.70 14.47
C LEU A 74 -3.12 5.14 14.21
N PHE A 75 -4.04 5.93 13.65
CA PHE A 75 -5.36 5.46 13.25
C PHE A 75 -5.24 4.30 12.24
N GLN A 76 -4.46 4.47 11.20
CA GLN A 76 -4.31 3.45 10.15
C GLN A 76 -3.58 2.20 10.63
N ILE A 77 -2.57 2.33 11.48
CA ILE A 77 -1.86 1.18 12.10
C ILE A 77 -2.82 0.37 12.99
N ARG A 78 -3.64 1.03 13.82
CA ARG A 78 -4.64 0.35 14.65
C ARG A 78 -5.68 -0.39 13.80
N LEU A 79 -6.23 0.29 12.80
CA LEU A 79 -7.19 -0.31 11.87
C LEU A 79 -6.58 -1.50 11.12
N MET A 80 -5.33 -1.38 10.63
CA MET A 80 -4.62 -2.46 9.95
C MET A 80 -4.47 -3.68 10.88
N LYS A 81 -4.03 -3.49 12.12
CA LYS A 81 -3.90 -4.60 13.10
C LYS A 81 -5.24 -5.31 13.34
N LEU A 82 -6.32 -4.56 13.45
CA LEU A 82 -7.66 -5.12 13.63
C LEU A 82 -8.11 -5.91 12.40
N ILE A 83 -7.85 -5.41 11.19
CA ILE A 83 -8.15 -6.13 9.94
C ILE A 83 -7.35 -7.42 9.83
N LEU A 84 -6.05 -7.38 10.13
CA LEU A 84 -5.18 -8.56 10.07
C LEU A 84 -5.55 -9.66 11.07
N SER A 85 -6.19 -9.30 12.19
CA SER A 85 -6.77 -10.26 13.15
C SER A 85 -8.11 -10.85 12.69
N SER A 86 -8.65 -10.35 11.59
CA SER A 86 -9.88 -10.82 10.94
C SER A 86 -9.55 -11.55 9.64
N ALA A 87 -10.55 -12.09 8.97
CA ALA A 87 -10.40 -12.65 7.62
C ALA A 87 -10.69 -11.63 6.50
N LYS A 88 -10.97 -10.37 6.84
CA LYS A 88 -11.39 -9.36 5.85
C LYS A 88 -10.23 -8.92 4.95
N PRO A 89 -10.43 -8.92 3.63
CA PRO A 89 -9.39 -8.55 2.68
C PRO A 89 -8.87 -7.14 2.89
N VAL A 90 -7.56 -6.99 2.73
CA VAL A 90 -6.90 -5.68 2.71
C VAL A 90 -5.98 -5.54 1.50
N PHE A 91 -6.14 -4.44 0.80
CA PHE A 91 -5.25 -4.00 -0.28
C PHE A 91 -4.62 -2.67 0.09
N SER A 92 -3.30 -2.57 -0.02
CA SER A 92 -2.53 -1.43 0.47
C SER A 92 -1.64 -0.88 -0.63
N ILE A 93 -1.69 0.44 -0.89
CA ILE A 93 -1.04 1.08 -2.03
C ILE A 93 -0.07 2.17 -1.53
N CYS A 94 1.18 2.12 -1.97
CA CYS A 94 2.24 3.07 -1.68
C CYS A 94 2.39 3.30 -0.15
N ARG A 95 2.05 4.45 0.39
CA ARG A 95 2.03 4.69 1.83
C ARG A 95 1.17 3.65 2.59
N GLY A 96 0.08 3.16 1.99
CA GLY A 96 -0.73 2.07 2.57
C GLY A 96 0.09 0.79 2.80
N MET A 97 0.96 0.40 1.87
CA MET A 97 1.89 -0.72 2.04
C MET A 97 2.88 -0.47 3.17
N GLN A 98 3.35 0.76 3.31
CA GLN A 98 4.26 1.17 4.39
C GLN A 98 3.57 1.11 5.76
N ILE A 99 2.30 1.52 5.86
CA ILE A 99 1.45 1.33 7.06
C ILE A 99 1.28 -0.16 7.37
N PHE A 100 1.05 -0.99 6.36
CA PHE A 100 0.95 -2.44 6.52
C PHE A 100 2.24 -3.02 7.10
N ASN A 101 3.39 -2.65 6.55
CA ASN A 101 4.70 -3.04 7.06
C ASN A 101 4.91 -2.61 8.52
N THR A 102 4.63 -1.34 8.82
CA THR A 102 4.79 -0.76 10.17
C THR A 102 3.85 -1.41 11.19
N ALA A 103 2.61 -1.72 10.79
CA ALA A 103 1.65 -2.43 11.65
C ALA A 103 2.13 -3.83 12.03
N CYS A 104 2.91 -4.47 11.16
CA CYS A 104 3.58 -5.75 11.37
C CYS A 104 5.01 -5.61 11.96
N GLN A 105 5.39 -4.44 12.48
CA GLN A 105 6.69 -4.18 13.12
C GLN A 105 7.90 -4.22 12.16
N GLY A 106 7.67 -3.94 10.89
CA GLY A 106 8.72 -3.72 9.90
C GLY A 106 9.34 -2.33 10.00
N THR A 107 10.47 -2.13 9.33
CA THR A 107 11.20 -0.86 9.27
C THR A 107 11.21 -0.27 7.86
N MET A 108 11.53 1.02 7.75
CA MET A 108 11.51 1.78 6.51
C MET A 108 12.85 2.48 6.28
N PHE A 109 13.27 2.58 5.03
CA PHE A 109 14.14 3.67 4.60
C PHE A 109 13.31 4.95 4.51
N GLN A 110 13.68 5.97 5.29
CA GLN A 110 12.98 7.26 5.29
C GLN A 110 13.15 8.01 3.97
N ASP A 111 14.19 7.65 3.22
CA ASP A 111 14.44 8.05 1.85
C ASP A 111 15.26 6.92 1.18
N ILE A 112 14.99 6.63 -0.08
CA ILE A 112 15.69 5.58 -0.86
C ILE A 112 17.19 5.83 -0.92
N ARG A 113 17.68 7.08 -0.78
CA ARG A 113 19.11 7.39 -0.66
C ARG A 113 19.82 6.65 0.50
N TYR A 114 19.07 6.15 1.47
CA TYR A 114 19.60 5.37 2.59
C TYR A 114 19.63 3.86 2.31
N GLN A 115 19.08 3.43 1.17
CA GLN A 115 19.18 2.05 0.72
C GLN A 115 20.61 1.76 0.24
N PRO A 116 21.22 0.62 0.62
CA PRO A 116 22.53 0.26 0.12
C PRO A 116 22.54 0.02 -1.40
N GLY A 117 23.59 0.48 -2.08
CA GLY A 117 23.77 0.31 -3.52
C GLY A 117 23.25 1.48 -4.35
N GLU A 118 23.17 1.29 -5.65
CA GLU A 118 22.59 2.28 -6.57
C GLU A 118 21.07 2.09 -6.65
N SER A 119 20.32 3.16 -6.44
CA SER A 119 18.86 3.17 -6.52
C SER A 119 18.39 3.75 -7.85
N LEU A 120 17.28 3.22 -8.36
CA LEU A 120 16.53 3.83 -9.47
C LEU A 120 15.87 5.14 -9.00
N ASP A 121 15.43 5.97 -9.95
CA ASP A 121 14.57 7.11 -9.64
C ASP A 121 13.13 6.61 -9.44
N HIS A 122 12.76 6.40 -8.17
CA HIS A 122 11.42 6.00 -7.77
C HIS A 122 10.44 7.18 -7.62
N MET A 123 10.89 8.41 -7.92
CA MET A 123 10.04 9.61 -8.00
C MET A 123 9.99 10.09 -9.44
N GLN A 124 9.41 9.26 -10.33
CA GLN A 124 9.39 9.53 -11.76
C GLN A 124 8.81 10.90 -12.10
N ARG A 125 9.41 11.53 -13.12
CA ARG A 125 8.96 12.79 -13.70
C ARG A 125 8.30 12.49 -15.04
N SER A 126 6.99 12.39 -15.05
CA SER A 126 6.19 12.13 -16.25
C SER A 126 4.93 12.99 -16.27
N ASP A 127 4.41 13.30 -17.44
CA ASP A 127 3.21 14.10 -17.62
C ASP A 127 1.95 13.37 -17.13
N SER A 128 1.97 12.04 -17.18
CA SER A 128 0.86 11.21 -16.71
C SER A 128 1.28 10.26 -15.61
N ARG A 129 0.51 10.19 -14.53
CA ARG A 129 0.71 9.18 -13.48
C ARG A 129 0.42 7.76 -13.94
N SER A 130 -0.12 7.55 -15.13
CA SER A 130 -0.31 6.23 -15.74
C SER A 130 0.92 5.71 -16.49
N ASP A 131 1.93 6.56 -16.71
CA ASP A 131 3.15 6.19 -17.40
C ASP A 131 3.96 5.20 -16.55
N VAL A 132 4.59 4.24 -17.24
CA VAL A 132 5.43 3.25 -16.58
C VAL A 132 6.83 3.80 -16.34
N SER A 133 7.46 3.38 -15.23
CA SER A 133 8.83 3.73 -14.85
C SER A 133 9.78 2.54 -15.04
N HIS A 134 9.58 1.47 -14.26
CA HIS A 134 10.49 0.33 -14.23
C HIS A 134 9.72 -1.00 -14.14
N PRO A 135 10.37 -2.15 -14.51
CA PRO A 135 9.78 -3.45 -14.28
C PRO A 135 9.88 -3.84 -12.79
N VAL A 136 8.92 -4.65 -12.33
CA VAL A 136 9.04 -5.39 -11.08
C VAL A 136 9.01 -6.89 -11.36
N ARG A 137 9.83 -7.65 -10.66
CA ARG A 137 9.86 -9.11 -10.69
C ARG A 137 8.97 -9.65 -9.58
N ILE A 138 8.00 -10.47 -9.94
CA ILE A 138 7.01 -11.03 -9.03
C ILE A 138 7.43 -12.43 -8.57
N GLU A 139 7.32 -12.70 -7.26
CA GLU A 139 7.61 -14.01 -6.70
C GLU A 139 6.53 -15.03 -7.10
N ARG A 140 6.95 -16.20 -7.61
CA ARG A 140 6.04 -17.22 -8.14
C ARG A 140 5.05 -17.78 -7.11
N SER A 141 5.45 -17.85 -5.86
CA SER A 141 4.63 -18.34 -4.75
C SER A 141 3.64 -17.32 -4.20
N SER A 142 3.66 -16.09 -4.72
CA SER A 142 2.80 -15.00 -4.27
C SER A 142 1.40 -15.03 -4.90
N ARG A 143 0.40 -14.48 -4.20
CA ARG A 143 -0.93 -14.23 -4.78
C ARG A 143 -0.86 -13.23 -5.92
N LEU A 144 0.05 -12.26 -5.81
CA LEU A 144 0.28 -11.24 -6.83
C LEU A 144 0.65 -11.85 -8.18
N PHE A 145 1.34 -13.01 -8.18
CA PHE A 145 1.73 -13.71 -9.40
C PHE A 145 0.52 -14.15 -10.25
N SER A 146 -0.57 -14.58 -9.62
CA SER A 146 -1.80 -14.97 -10.33
C SER A 146 -2.44 -13.81 -11.09
N CYS A 147 -2.31 -12.59 -10.58
CA CYS A 147 -2.85 -11.37 -11.20
C CYS A 147 -1.92 -10.78 -12.27
N LEU A 148 -0.61 -10.75 -12.02
CA LEU A 148 0.36 -9.98 -12.78
C LEU A 148 1.32 -10.82 -13.63
N GLY A 149 1.48 -12.11 -13.30
CA GLY A 149 2.49 -12.98 -13.90
C GLY A 149 3.89 -12.68 -13.37
N ARG A 150 4.91 -13.13 -14.11
CA ARG A 150 6.31 -13.10 -13.69
C ARG A 150 6.89 -11.70 -13.52
N SER A 151 6.45 -10.76 -14.34
CA SER A 151 6.93 -9.38 -14.34
C SER A 151 5.89 -8.44 -14.93
N VAL A 152 5.93 -7.20 -14.47
CA VAL A 152 5.10 -6.11 -14.98
C VAL A 152 5.85 -4.79 -14.86
N TYR A 153 5.67 -3.88 -15.83
CA TYR A 153 6.11 -2.50 -15.71
C TYR A 153 5.12 -1.73 -14.85
N VAL A 154 5.62 -0.92 -13.92
CA VAL A 154 4.85 -0.12 -12.97
C VAL A 154 5.25 1.35 -13.03
N ASN A 155 4.37 2.22 -12.54
CA ASN A 155 4.70 3.62 -12.25
C ASN A 155 5.38 3.70 -10.88
N SER A 156 6.06 4.84 -10.60
CA SER A 156 6.80 4.99 -9.34
C SER A 156 6.74 6.44 -8.87
N PHE A 157 6.17 6.67 -7.69
CA PHE A 157 6.00 7.99 -7.09
C PHE A 157 6.20 7.93 -5.58
N HIS A 158 7.37 7.46 -5.13
CA HIS A 158 7.74 7.34 -3.74
C HIS A 158 9.23 7.56 -3.54
N HIS A 159 9.61 8.10 -2.40
CA HIS A 159 10.98 8.22 -1.96
C HIS A 159 11.26 7.43 -0.67
N GLN A 160 10.21 6.98 0.03
CA GLN A 160 10.35 6.00 1.11
C GLN A 160 10.21 4.58 0.56
N ALA A 161 10.88 3.60 1.18
CA ALA A 161 10.78 2.19 0.83
C ALA A 161 10.84 1.32 2.09
N ILE A 162 10.38 0.06 1.99
CA ILE A 162 10.55 -0.91 3.07
C ILE A 162 12.04 -1.28 3.17
N ASP A 163 12.60 -1.17 4.38
CA ASP A 163 13.95 -1.67 4.72
C ASP A 163 13.86 -3.14 5.14
N ARG A 164 13.09 -3.43 6.18
CA ARG A 164 12.88 -4.79 6.68
C ARG A 164 11.38 -5.09 6.72
N PRO A 165 10.94 -6.16 6.05
CA PRO A 165 9.56 -6.64 6.19
C PRO A 165 9.22 -6.98 7.64
N GLY A 166 7.99 -6.68 8.03
CA GLY A 166 7.47 -6.99 9.36
C GLY A 166 7.18 -8.47 9.56
N VAL A 167 6.76 -8.81 10.78
CA VAL A 167 6.41 -10.19 11.16
C VAL A 167 5.31 -10.72 10.25
N ASP A 168 5.45 -11.97 9.81
CA ASP A 168 4.53 -12.68 8.91
C ASP A 168 4.37 -12.05 7.52
N LEU A 169 5.20 -11.08 7.14
CA LEU A 169 5.21 -10.52 5.80
C LEU A 169 6.26 -11.21 4.92
N LYS A 170 5.88 -11.47 3.66
CA LYS A 170 6.74 -11.98 2.61
C LYS A 170 6.88 -10.94 1.50
N VAL A 171 8.11 -10.77 1.00
CA VAL A 171 8.35 -9.96 -0.20
C VAL A 171 7.76 -10.69 -1.40
N SER A 172 6.86 -10.04 -2.12
CA SER A 172 6.20 -10.60 -3.29
C SER A 172 6.58 -9.92 -4.61
N ALA A 173 7.24 -8.75 -4.57
CA ALA A 173 7.86 -8.15 -5.75
C ALA A 173 9.08 -7.30 -5.39
N LEU A 174 10.05 -7.28 -6.32
CA LEU A 174 11.26 -6.47 -6.23
C LEU A 174 11.49 -5.70 -7.54
N ALA A 175 11.95 -4.46 -7.41
CA ALA A 175 12.52 -3.69 -8.51
C ALA A 175 13.94 -4.17 -8.87
N PRO A 176 14.54 -3.75 -10.00
CA PRO A 176 15.89 -4.14 -10.39
C PRO A 176 16.97 -3.78 -9.37
N ASP A 177 16.81 -2.66 -8.65
CA ASP A 177 17.70 -2.18 -7.59
C ASP A 177 17.42 -2.84 -6.21
N GLN A 178 16.61 -3.90 -6.18
CA GLN A 178 16.18 -4.64 -4.99
C GLN A 178 15.25 -3.88 -4.04
N THR A 179 14.76 -2.71 -4.43
CA THR A 179 13.69 -2.04 -3.69
C THR A 179 12.47 -2.97 -3.59
N ILE A 180 11.94 -3.10 -2.36
CA ILE A 180 10.75 -3.91 -2.11
C ILE A 180 9.53 -3.19 -2.66
N GLU A 181 8.94 -3.76 -3.69
CA GLU A 181 7.79 -3.20 -4.42
C GLU A 181 6.46 -3.83 -4.04
N ALA A 182 6.47 -5.02 -3.42
CA ALA A 182 5.24 -5.58 -2.86
C ALA A 182 5.53 -6.54 -1.71
N ILE A 183 4.56 -6.62 -0.80
CA ILE A 183 4.52 -7.53 0.34
C ILE A 183 3.16 -8.20 0.44
N GLU A 184 3.14 -9.41 1.00
CA GLU A 184 1.92 -10.16 1.32
C GLU A 184 2.02 -10.77 2.71
N HIS A 185 0.89 -10.85 3.42
CA HIS A 185 0.84 -11.59 4.68
C HIS A 185 0.79 -13.09 4.42
N SER A 186 1.64 -13.85 5.12
CA SER A 186 1.87 -15.27 4.84
C SER A 186 0.66 -16.17 5.08
N SER A 187 -0.17 -15.86 6.06
CA SER A 187 -1.33 -16.67 6.49
C SER A 187 -2.69 -16.00 6.29
N HIS A 188 -2.75 -14.66 6.09
CA HIS A 188 -4.01 -13.97 5.89
C HIS A 188 -4.62 -14.33 4.52
N PRO A 189 -5.96 -14.54 4.39
CA PRO A 189 -6.60 -14.93 3.13
C PRO A 189 -6.32 -13.97 1.97
N PHE A 190 -6.40 -12.66 2.21
CA PHE A 190 -6.05 -11.62 1.25
C PHE A 190 -5.52 -10.37 1.95
N ALA A 191 -4.21 -10.26 2.09
CA ALA A 191 -3.54 -9.05 2.55
C ALA A 191 -2.32 -8.80 1.67
N ILE A 192 -2.43 -7.80 0.78
CA ILE A 192 -1.44 -7.46 -0.24
C ILE A 192 -1.13 -5.97 -0.15
N GLY A 193 0.15 -5.64 -0.19
CA GLY A 193 0.66 -4.28 -0.31
C GLY A 193 1.51 -4.13 -1.58
N VAL A 194 1.33 -3.02 -2.30
CA VAL A 194 2.16 -2.66 -3.47
C VAL A 194 2.68 -1.23 -3.32
N GLN A 195 3.92 -0.98 -3.76
CA GLN A 195 4.55 0.33 -3.61
C GLN A 195 4.18 1.29 -4.75
N TRP A 196 3.95 0.77 -5.94
CA TRP A 196 3.47 1.55 -7.09
C TRP A 196 2.00 1.96 -6.95
N HIS A 197 1.48 2.71 -7.92
CA HIS A 197 0.12 3.24 -7.95
C HIS A 197 -0.75 2.57 -9.02
N PRO A 198 -1.29 1.36 -8.78
CA PRO A 198 -2.12 0.64 -9.75
C PRO A 198 -3.43 1.37 -10.07
N GLU A 199 -3.95 2.20 -9.16
CA GLU A 199 -5.14 3.01 -9.37
C GLU A 199 -4.95 4.05 -10.49
N CYS A 200 -3.74 4.60 -10.62
CA CYS A 200 -3.42 5.53 -11.70
C CYS A 200 -3.30 4.82 -13.06
N MET A 201 -2.96 3.54 -13.06
CA MET A 201 -2.80 2.70 -14.25
C MET A 201 -4.07 1.88 -14.57
N PHE A 202 -5.13 2.02 -13.80
CA PHE A 202 -6.34 1.19 -13.94
C PHE A 202 -6.96 1.24 -15.34
N ARG A 203 -6.99 2.41 -15.96
CA ARG A 203 -7.57 2.57 -17.30
C ARG A 203 -6.67 2.02 -18.42
N SER A 204 -5.35 2.10 -18.26
CA SER A 204 -4.37 1.73 -19.29
C SER A 204 -3.89 0.27 -19.19
N SER A 205 -4.03 -0.39 -18.02
CA SER A 205 -3.45 -1.71 -17.75
C SER A 205 -4.49 -2.74 -17.30
N GLU A 206 -4.69 -3.81 -18.10
CA GLU A 206 -5.53 -4.95 -17.71
C GLU A 206 -4.99 -5.67 -16.47
N LYS A 207 -3.66 -5.74 -16.31
CA LYS A 207 -3.04 -6.35 -15.12
C LYS A 207 -3.43 -5.60 -13.84
N MET A 208 -3.46 -4.26 -13.87
CA MET A 208 -3.88 -3.45 -12.72
C MET A 208 -5.38 -3.60 -12.43
N ARG A 209 -6.21 -3.72 -13.46
CA ARG A 209 -7.64 -4.07 -13.29
C ARG A 209 -7.83 -5.42 -12.61
N ARG A 210 -7.03 -6.45 -12.99
CA ARG A 210 -7.10 -7.79 -12.35
C ARG A 210 -6.74 -7.72 -10.86
N LEU A 211 -5.79 -6.89 -10.49
CA LEU A 211 -5.40 -6.70 -9.10
C LEU A 211 -6.56 -6.15 -8.26
N PHE A 212 -7.24 -5.11 -8.73
CA PHE A 212 -8.44 -4.58 -8.06
C PHE A 212 -9.61 -5.56 -8.07
N ARG A 213 -9.86 -6.28 -9.17
CA ARG A 213 -10.90 -7.32 -9.21
C ARG A 213 -10.61 -8.44 -8.21
N GLY A 214 -9.34 -8.88 -8.10
CA GLY A 214 -8.93 -9.88 -7.10
C GLY A 214 -9.26 -9.44 -5.67
N PHE A 215 -8.99 -8.17 -5.35
CA PHE A 215 -9.36 -7.58 -4.05
C PHE A 215 -10.89 -7.58 -3.83
N ILE A 216 -11.67 -7.10 -4.82
CA ILE A 216 -13.13 -7.05 -4.70
C ILE A 216 -13.73 -8.46 -4.62
N THR A 217 -13.24 -9.41 -5.42
CA THR A 217 -13.69 -10.81 -5.32
C THR A 217 -13.42 -11.40 -3.93
N ALA A 218 -12.27 -11.11 -3.35
CA ALA A 218 -11.97 -11.56 -1.99
C ALA A 218 -12.88 -10.93 -0.94
N ALA A 219 -13.38 -9.69 -1.17
CA ALA A 219 -14.30 -8.99 -0.27
C ALA A 219 -15.76 -9.48 -0.40
N GLN A 220 -16.10 -10.22 -1.47
CA GLN A 220 -17.45 -10.77 -1.70
C GLN A 220 -17.63 -12.19 -1.15
N ASN A 221 -16.52 -12.84 -0.74
CA ASN A 221 -16.50 -14.19 -0.17
C ASN A 221 -16.38 -14.15 1.37
#